data_1736aff0e4d270c907cad22b44666ae1
#
_entry.id   1736aff0e4d270c907cad22b44666ae1
#
_cell.length_a   1.000
_cell.length_b   1.000
_cell.length_c   1.000
_cell.angle_alpha   90.00
_cell.angle_beta   90.00
_cell.angle_gamma   90.00
#
_symmetry.space_group_name_H-M   'P 1'
#
loop_
_entity.id
_entity.type
_entity.pdbx_description
1 polymer ?
#
loop_
_entity_poly.entity_id
_entity_poly.type
_entity_poly.pdbx_seq_one_letter_code
_entity_poly.pdbx_strand_id
1 'polypeptide(L)'
;MLKVLVVEDEELIRKGIVLAIDWASLDCVVVGQAANGEEGLEQAERCRPGLIITDLKMPKMDGLEMIAQLRARGNDAFVIILTAYD
;
A
#
# COMPACT_ATOMS: atom_id res chain seq x y z
N MET A 1 -4.00 -16.69 3.28
CA MET A 1 -4.20 -15.30 3.74
C MET A 1 -3.93 -14.32 2.63
N LEU A 2 -4.74 -13.29 2.53
CA LEU A 2 -4.51 -12.21 1.57
C LEU A 2 -3.32 -11.38 2.04
N LYS A 3 -2.34 -11.21 1.16
CA LYS A 3 -1.15 -10.41 1.46
C LYS A 3 -1.43 -8.94 1.21
N VAL A 4 -1.10 -8.10 2.19
CA VAL A 4 -1.40 -6.67 2.17
C VAL A 4 -0.11 -5.86 2.20
N LEU A 5 -0.03 -4.86 1.33
CA LEU A 5 1.02 -3.84 1.34
C LEU A 5 0.41 -2.51 1.76
N VAL A 6 1.02 -1.84 2.73
CA VAL A 6 0.58 -0.53 3.20
C VAL A 6 1.57 0.53 2.73
N VAL A 7 1.10 1.51 1.97
CA VAL A 7 1.92 2.60 1.42
C VAL A 7 1.41 3.92 1.98
N GLU A 8 2.21 4.56 2.81
CA GLU A 8 1.86 5.80 3.51
C GLU A 8 3.15 6.50 3.91
N ASP A 9 3.30 7.78 3.55
CA ASP A 9 4.54 8.51 3.82
C ASP A 9 4.71 8.91 5.29
N GLU A 10 3.64 9.11 6.03
CA GLU A 10 3.72 9.42 7.44
C GLU A 10 3.86 8.17 8.28
N GLU A 11 5.02 8.02 8.91
CA GLU A 11 5.35 6.81 9.66
C GLU A 11 4.34 6.49 10.76
N LEU A 12 3.89 7.50 11.50
CA LEU A 12 2.93 7.28 12.59
C LEU A 12 1.59 6.79 12.06
N ILE A 13 1.13 7.34 10.93
CA ILE A 13 -0.12 6.92 10.31
C ILE A 13 0.04 5.50 9.77
N ARG A 14 1.15 5.23 9.08
CA ARG A 14 1.42 3.90 8.53
C ARG A 14 1.45 2.83 9.62
N LYS A 15 2.18 3.09 10.69
CA LYS A 15 2.23 2.17 11.84
C LYS A 15 0.89 2.03 12.52
N GLY A 16 0.14 3.13 12.61
CA GLY A 16 -1.20 3.10 13.18
C GLY A 16 -2.14 2.19 12.40
N ILE A 17 -2.11 2.25 11.07
CA ILE A 17 -2.91 1.36 10.21
C ILE A 17 -2.53 -0.10 10.46
N VAL A 18 -1.24 -0.39 10.47
CA VAL A 18 -0.75 -1.76 10.65
C VAL A 18 -1.12 -2.33 12.01
N LEU A 19 -1.07 -1.50 13.06
CA LEU A 19 -1.34 -1.96 14.42
C LEU A 19 -2.83 -1.95 14.79
N ALA A 20 -3.62 -1.03 14.22
CA ALA A 20 -5.01 -0.85 14.63
C ALA A 20 -5.96 -1.91 14.05
N ILE A 21 -5.60 -2.51 12.93
CA ILE A 21 -6.46 -3.46 12.24
C ILE A 21 -6.08 -4.88 12.64
N ASP A 22 -7.07 -5.67 13.02
CA ASP A 22 -6.87 -7.10 13.29
C ASP A 22 -6.87 -7.86 11.98
N TRP A 23 -5.73 -7.85 11.31
CA TRP A 23 -5.56 -8.45 9.99
C TRP A 23 -5.88 -9.95 9.98
N ALA A 24 -5.48 -10.64 11.03
CA ALA A 24 -5.70 -12.08 11.12
C ALA A 24 -7.19 -12.42 11.12
N SER A 25 -8.02 -11.61 11.77
CA SER A 25 -9.47 -11.84 11.79
C SER A 25 -10.10 -11.62 10.40
N LEU A 26 -9.43 -10.89 9.52
CA LEU A 26 -9.86 -10.64 8.14
C LEU A 26 -9.21 -11.61 7.15
N ASP A 27 -8.52 -12.61 7.65
CA ASP A 27 -7.73 -13.54 6.84
C ASP A 27 -6.70 -12.82 5.96
N CYS A 28 -6.07 -11.81 6.54
CA CYS A 28 -5.05 -10.98 5.88
C CYS A 28 -3.75 -11.00 6.67
N VAL A 29 -2.66 -10.70 5.99
CA VAL A 29 -1.34 -10.50 6.60
C VAL A 29 -0.63 -9.34 5.92
N VAL A 30 -0.07 -8.43 6.71
CA VAL A 30 0.72 -7.32 6.18
C VAL A 30 2.12 -7.87 5.84
N VAL A 31 2.47 -7.85 4.56
CA VAL A 31 3.74 -8.40 4.08
C VAL A 31 4.78 -7.32 3.76
N GLY A 32 4.36 -6.07 3.72
CA GLY A 32 5.29 -4.98 3.46
C GLY A 32 4.70 -3.62 3.80
N GLN A 33 5.58 -2.65 3.95
CA GLN A 33 5.25 -1.26 4.18
C GLN A 33 6.15 -0.40 3.30
N ALA A 34 5.62 0.72 2.83
CA ALA A 34 6.38 1.64 2.00
C ALA A 34 6.02 3.09 2.35
N ALA A 35 6.98 3.99 2.20
CA ALA A 35 6.83 5.40 2.56
C ALA A 35 6.55 6.31 1.36
N ASN A 36 6.53 5.78 0.16
CA ASN A 36 6.22 6.53 -1.05
C ASN A 36 5.93 5.56 -2.19
N GLY A 37 5.52 6.11 -3.35
CA GLY A 37 5.15 5.27 -4.50
C GLY A 37 6.29 4.46 -5.09
N GLU A 38 7.52 4.99 -5.07
CA GLU A 38 8.67 4.25 -5.57
C GLU A 38 8.94 3.01 -4.73
N GLU A 39 8.95 3.16 -3.41
CA GLU A 39 9.09 2.03 -2.49
C GLU A 39 7.91 1.07 -2.62
N GLY A 40 6.71 1.63 -2.84
CA GLY A 40 5.52 0.83 -3.05
C GLY A 40 5.64 -0.10 -4.25
N LEU A 41 6.16 0.41 -5.37
CA LEU A 41 6.41 -0.41 -6.56
C LEU A 41 7.42 -1.52 -6.26
N GLU A 42 8.50 -1.18 -5.59
CA GLU A 42 9.55 -2.12 -5.24
C GLU A 42 9.03 -3.23 -4.33
N GLN A 43 8.28 -2.86 -3.31
CA GLN A 43 7.68 -3.82 -2.38
C GLN A 43 6.62 -4.70 -3.08
N ALA A 44 5.83 -4.11 -3.97
CA ALA A 44 4.82 -4.86 -4.70
C ALA A 44 5.45 -5.94 -5.60
N GLU A 45 6.59 -5.65 -6.20
CA GLU A 45 7.31 -6.64 -7.01
C GLU A 45 7.91 -7.74 -6.14
N ARG A 46 8.41 -7.39 -4.96
CA ARG A 46 9.06 -8.34 -4.06
C ARG A 46 8.04 -9.24 -3.35
N CYS A 47 6.97 -8.67 -2.83
CA CYS A 47 6.04 -9.37 -1.95
C CYS A 47 4.80 -9.90 -2.67
N ARG A 48 4.50 -9.41 -3.86
CA ARG A 48 3.33 -9.82 -4.64
C ARG A 48 2.04 -9.76 -3.82
N PRO A 49 1.67 -8.60 -3.25
CA PRO A 49 0.46 -8.50 -2.45
C PRO A 49 -0.79 -8.64 -3.31
N GLY A 50 -1.86 -9.14 -2.71
CA GLY A 50 -3.17 -9.16 -3.36
C GLY A 50 -3.95 -7.88 -3.10
N LEU A 51 -3.58 -7.13 -2.06
CA LEU A 51 -4.23 -5.87 -1.68
C LEU A 51 -3.17 -4.83 -1.35
N ILE A 52 -3.34 -3.63 -1.88
CA ILE A 52 -2.49 -2.49 -1.58
C ILE A 52 -3.37 -1.39 -0.99
N ILE A 53 -3.00 -0.92 0.19
CA ILE A 53 -3.64 0.23 0.84
C ILE A 53 -2.67 1.40 0.69
N THR A 54 -3.10 2.46 0.03
CA THR A 54 -2.22 3.59 -0.26
C THR A 54 -2.89 4.93 -0.04
N ASP A 55 -2.10 5.92 0.38
CA ASP A 55 -2.50 7.32 0.33
C ASP A 55 -2.30 7.83 -1.11
N LEU A 56 -2.96 8.92 -1.46
CA LEU A 56 -2.80 9.56 -2.76
C LEU A 56 -1.56 10.46 -2.79
N LYS A 57 -1.42 11.31 -1.79
CA LYS A 57 -0.37 12.33 -1.78
C LYS A 57 0.84 11.85 -1.00
N MET A 58 1.90 11.59 -1.73
CA MET A 58 3.17 11.15 -1.15
C MET A 58 4.31 11.81 -1.91
N PRO A 59 5.48 11.99 -1.27
CA PRO A 59 6.65 12.52 -1.96
C PRO A 59 7.17 11.52 -3.00
N LYS A 60 7.98 12.00 -3.91
CA LYS A 60 8.63 11.27 -5.00
C LYS A 60 7.64 10.75 -6.03
N MET A 61 6.81 9.77 -5.67
CA MET A 61 5.79 9.24 -6.55
C MET A 61 4.50 9.11 -5.74
N ASP A 62 3.43 9.73 -6.22
CA ASP A 62 2.13 9.66 -5.54
C ASP A 62 1.41 8.33 -5.79
N GLY A 63 0.28 8.16 -5.10
CA GLY A 63 -0.47 6.91 -5.17
C GLY A 63 -1.05 6.63 -6.55
N LEU A 64 -1.53 7.65 -7.26
CA LEU A 64 -2.10 7.45 -8.59
C LEU A 64 -1.06 7.03 -9.61
N GLU A 65 0.12 7.66 -9.57
CA GLU A 65 1.20 7.27 -10.47
C GLU A 65 1.70 5.85 -10.15
N MET A 66 1.80 5.53 -8.85
CA MET A 66 2.17 4.17 -8.44
C MET A 66 1.19 3.15 -9.01
N ILE A 67 -0.11 3.39 -8.89
CA ILE A 67 -1.14 2.49 -9.41
C ILE A 67 -1.01 2.36 -10.93
N ALA A 68 -0.83 3.48 -11.64
CA ALA A 68 -0.68 3.45 -13.09
C ALA A 68 0.52 2.59 -13.51
N GLN A 69 1.64 2.71 -12.81
CA GLN A 69 2.83 1.91 -13.10
C GLN A 69 2.63 0.44 -12.74
N LEU A 70 1.94 0.14 -11.65
CA LEU A 70 1.61 -1.24 -11.30
C LEU A 70 0.79 -1.90 -12.40
N ARG A 71 -0.24 -1.22 -12.90
CA ARG A 71 -1.08 -1.72 -13.98
C ARG A 71 -0.29 -1.91 -15.26
N ALA A 72 0.60 -0.98 -15.60
CA ALA A 72 1.46 -1.09 -16.78
C ALA A 72 2.40 -2.29 -16.70
N ARG A 73 2.76 -2.72 -15.50
CA ARG A 73 3.62 -3.91 -15.27
C ARG A 73 2.82 -5.21 -15.18
N GLY A 74 1.51 -5.14 -15.39
CA GLY A 74 0.66 -6.33 -15.30
C GLY A 74 0.27 -6.73 -13.88
N ASN A 75 0.55 -5.89 -12.89
CA ASN A 75 0.12 -6.13 -11.52
C ASN A 75 -1.34 -5.73 -11.38
N ASP A 76 -2.18 -6.66 -10.96
CA ASP A 76 -3.63 -6.47 -10.84
C ASP A 76 -4.13 -6.51 -9.39
N ALA A 77 -3.27 -6.27 -8.43
CA ALA A 77 -3.65 -6.22 -7.02
C ALA A 77 -4.82 -5.25 -6.81
N PHE A 78 -5.71 -5.59 -5.89
CA PHE A 78 -6.76 -4.66 -5.46
C PHE A 78 -6.14 -3.50 -4.73
N VAL A 79 -6.68 -2.30 -4.94
CA VAL A 79 -6.15 -1.09 -4.32
C VAL A 79 -7.27 -0.39 -3.55
N ILE A 80 -6.99 -0.08 -2.29
CA ILE A 80 -7.82 0.78 -1.46
C ILE A 80 -7.07 2.09 -1.29
N ILE A 81 -7.71 3.20 -1.64
CA ILE A 81 -7.12 4.52 -1.52
C ILE A 81 -7.66 5.20 -0.28
N LEU A 82 -6.74 5.63 0.58
CA LEU A 82 -7.07 6.43 1.75
C LEU A 82 -6.91 7.89 1.37
N THR A 83 -7.96 8.67 1.54
CA THR A 83 -7.90 10.11 1.26
C THR A 83 -8.11 10.88 2.54
N ALA A 84 -7.30 11.93 2.74
CA ALA A 84 -7.50 12.87 3.81
C ALA A 84 -8.07 14.15 3.22
N TYR A 85 -9.08 14.70 3.87
CA TYR A 85 -9.65 15.99 3.51
C TYR A 85 -9.18 17.04 4.51
N ASP A 86 -8.72 18.12 3.99
CA ASP A 86 -8.35 19.29 4.80
C ASP A 86 -9.52 20.27 4.89
#